data_a243c9df7c83e6b6754e615a10396287
#
_entry.id   a243c9df7c83e6b6754e615a10396287
#
_cell.length_a   1.000
_cell.length_b   1.000
_cell.length_c   1.000
_cell.angle_alpha   90.00
_cell.angle_beta   90.00
_cell.angle_gamma   90.00
#
_symmetry.space_group_name_H-M   'P 1'
#
loop_
_entity.id
_entity.type
_entity.pdbx_description
1 polymer ?
#
loop_
_entity_poly.entity_id
_entity_poly.type
_entity_poly.pdbx_seq_one_letter_code
_entity_poly.pdbx_strand_id
1 'polypeptide(L)'
;NEKKNLQKNFDLDVIFPALLNSLMIAVPVISSTFAAVERFLVNCKSESSLGTIIIDEAGQASPHMLVGALFRAQKAIVVGDPKQIEPVQTVQDLFVERIGGEGIGKYRSKELSVQSLADAQNPFAGIIKNLDGSESWVGCPLVIHRRCKDPMFTVANELSYGGFMINKTIDSDDPIDPCKESCWITYDASHIEA
;
A
#
# COMPACT_ATOMS: atom_id res chain seq x y z
N ASN A 1 -34.03 -21.34 29.12
CA ASN A 1 -33.09 -20.63 30.01
C ASN A 1 -31.61 -21.09 29.83
N GLU A 2 -31.34 -22.36 29.55
CA GLU A 2 -29.98 -22.85 29.34
C GLU A 2 -29.34 -22.32 28.05
N LYS A 3 -30.08 -22.16 26.96
CA LYS A 3 -29.56 -21.60 25.70
C LYS A 3 -29.15 -20.13 25.83
N LYS A 4 -29.81 -19.34 26.74
CA LYS A 4 -29.41 -17.95 27.01
C LYS A 4 -28.17 -17.85 27.91
N ASN A 5 -27.86 -18.88 28.71
CA ASN A 5 -26.68 -18.90 29.56
C ASN A 5 -25.42 -19.36 28.80
N LEU A 6 -25.54 -20.18 27.76
CA LEU A 6 -24.43 -20.57 26.92
C LEU A 6 -23.91 -19.38 26.06
N GLN A 7 -24.81 -18.44 25.69
CA GLN A 7 -24.41 -17.24 24.94
C GLN A 7 -23.67 -16.19 25.79
N LYS A 8 -23.74 -16.28 27.12
CA LYS A 8 -23.12 -15.30 28.02
C LYS A 8 -21.63 -15.50 28.30
N ASN A 9 -21.04 -16.63 27.91
CA ASN A 9 -19.68 -16.99 28.27
C ASN A 9 -18.67 -16.97 27.12
N PHE A 10 -19.07 -16.55 25.90
CA PHE A 10 -18.15 -16.44 24.79
C PHE A 10 -17.74 -14.97 24.58
N ASP A 11 -16.57 -14.62 25.09
CA ASP A 11 -15.94 -13.35 24.77
C ASP A 11 -15.36 -13.43 23.37
N LEU A 12 -16.09 -12.88 22.39
CA LEU A 12 -15.68 -12.88 20.98
C LEU A 12 -14.33 -12.17 20.78
N ASP A 13 -14.00 -11.22 21.65
CA ASP A 13 -12.75 -10.47 21.57
C ASP A 13 -11.54 -11.34 21.91
N VAL A 14 -11.73 -12.41 22.69
CA VAL A 14 -10.68 -13.39 23.01
C VAL A 14 -10.69 -14.56 22.02
N ILE A 15 -11.88 -15.05 21.69
CA ILE A 15 -12.04 -16.27 20.89
C ILE A 15 -11.71 -16.01 19.41
N PHE A 16 -12.12 -14.90 18.84
CA PHE A 16 -11.92 -14.62 17.43
C PHE A 16 -10.43 -14.54 17.03
N PRO A 17 -9.57 -13.82 17.75
CA PRO A 17 -8.11 -13.86 17.49
C PRO A 17 -7.51 -15.26 17.61
N ALA A 18 -7.95 -16.04 18.60
CA ALA A 18 -7.47 -17.42 18.79
C ALA A 18 -7.87 -18.34 17.63
N LEU A 19 -9.12 -18.23 17.15
CA LEU A 19 -9.60 -18.96 15.97
C LEU A 19 -8.86 -18.56 14.69
N LEU A 20 -8.65 -17.26 14.52
CA LEU A 20 -7.92 -16.73 13.36
C LEU A 20 -6.47 -17.23 13.36
N ASN A 21 -5.79 -17.17 14.49
CA ASN A 21 -4.43 -17.69 14.62
C ASN A 21 -4.38 -19.22 14.40
N SER A 22 -5.40 -19.96 14.83
CA SER A 22 -5.49 -21.40 14.57
C SER A 22 -5.73 -21.70 13.09
N LEU A 23 -6.56 -20.88 12.42
CA LEU A 23 -6.78 -20.99 10.97
C LEU A 23 -5.46 -20.72 10.19
N MET A 24 -4.66 -19.78 10.66
CA MET A 24 -3.37 -19.44 10.02
C MET A 24 -2.32 -20.57 10.09
N ILE A 25 -2.54 -21.61 10.90
CA ILE A 25 -1.70 -22.83 10.86
C ILE A 25 -1.95 -23.59 9.53
N ALA A 26 -3.18 -23.62 9.07
CA ALA A 26 -3.56 -24.30 7.83
C ALA A 26 -3.53 -23.36 6.59
N VAL A 27 -3.89 -22.10 6.79
CA VAL A 27 -3.93 -21.06 5.76
C VAL A 27 -3.08 -19.89 6.24
N PRO A 28 -1.77 -19.92 6.00
CA PRO A 28 -0.83 -18.98 6.63
C PRO A 28 -0.93 -17.54 6.14
N VAL A 29 -1.59 -17.31 5.00
CA VAL A 29 -1.77 -15.98 4.40
C VAL A 29 -3.25 -15.74 4.11
N ILE A 30 -3.75 -14.62 4.61
CA ILE A 30 -5.10 -14.13 4.32
C ILE A 30 -4.97 -12.72 3.77
N SER A 31 -5.59 -12.45 2.62
CA SER A 31 -5.58 -11.12 2.00
C SER A 31 -6.92 -10.41 2.15
N SER A 32 -6.86 -9.09 2.24
CA SER A 32 -8.02 -8.20 2.31
C SER A 32 -7.68 -6.88 1.64
N THR A 33 -8.69 -6.19 1.12
CA THR A 33 -8.52 -4.81 0.66
C THR A 33 -8.49 -3.83 1.84
N PHE A 34 -7.94 -2.64 1.63
CA PHE A 34 -7.94 -1.57 2.66
C PHE A 34 -9.35 -1.25 3.15
N ALA A 35 -10.33 -1.21 2.25
CA ALA A 35 -11.72 -0.93 2.59
C ALA A 35 -12.42 -2.06 3.37
N ALA A 36 -11.95 -3.30 3.26
CA ALA A 36 -12.58 -4.46 3.89
C ALA A 36 -11.89 -4.89 5.19
N VAL A 37 -10.64 -4.50 5.41
CA VAL A 37 -9.83 -4.96 6.55
C VAL A 37 -10.44 -4.57 7.91
N GLU A 38 -11.03 -3.39 8.02
CA GLU A 38 -11.70 -2.95 9.24
C GLU A 38 -12.85 -3.89 9.61
N ARG A 39 -13.70 -4.23 8.64
CA ARG A 39 -14.83 -5.15 8.84
C ARG A 39 -14.34 -6.56 9.16
N PHE A 40 -13.30 -7.02 8.50
CA PHE A 40 -12.69 -8.33 8.75
C PHE A 40 -12.15 -8.44 10.18
N LEU A 41 -11.54 -7.37 10.70
CA LEU A 41 -10.90 -7.36 12.02
C LEU A 41 -11.80 -6.79 13.14
N VAL A 42 -13.08 -6.60 12.91
CA VAL A 42 -13.99 -5.96 13.86
C VAL A 42 -14.02 -6.64 15.24
N ASN A 43 -13.85 -7.96 15.29
CA ASN A 43 -13.82 -8.75 16.53
C ASN A 43 -12.39 -8.96 17.08
N CYS A 44 -11.37 -8.40 16.46
CA CYS A 44 -10.01 -8.35 17.00
C CYS A 44 -9.78 -7.03 17.71
N LYS A 45 -10.20 -6.88 18.96
CA LYS A 45 -10.10 -5.60 19.68
C LYS A 45 -8.78 -5.39 20.40
N SER A 46 -8.03 -6.46 20.64
CA SER A 46 -6.77 -6.40 21.36
C SER A 46 -5.63 -5.98 20.44
N GLU A 47 -4.73 -5.17 20.98
CA GLU A 47 -3.46 -4.83 20.30
C GLU A 47 -2.62 -6.09 20.10
N SER A 48 -1.76 -6.07 19.09
CA SER A 48 -0.78 -7.13 18.82
C SER A 48 -1.35 -8.56 18.77
N SER A 49 -2.65 -8.69 18.45
CA SER A 49 -3.34 -10.00 18.39
C SER A 49 -3.02 -10.79 17.12
N LEU A 50 -2.46 -10.14 16.11
CA LEU A 50 -2.02 -10.73 14.85
C LEU A 50 -0.50 -10.75 14.77
N GLY A 51 0.06 -11.70 14.04
CA GLY A 51 1.51 -11.80 13.82
C GLY A 51 2.04 -10.68 12.92
N THR A 52 2.24 -10.98 11.64
CA THR A 52 2.79 -10.02 10.67
C THR A 52 1.70 -9.56 9.71
N ILE A 53 1.59 -8.26 9.49
CA ILE A 53 0.83 -7.68 8.40
C ILE A 53 1.77 -7.25 7.27
N ILE A 54 1.40 -7.57 6.04
CA ILE A 54 2.09 -7.11 4.84
C ILE A 54 1.14 -6.15 4.14
N ILE A 55 1.57 -4.92 3.93
CA ILE A 55 0.81 -3.85 3.28
C ILE A 55 1.42 -3.63 1.91
N ASP A 56 0.71 -4.04 0.88
CA ASP A 56 1.11 -3.81 -0.51
C ASP A 56 0.45 -2.55 -1.06
N GLU A 57 1.08 -1.90 -2.05
CA GLU A 57 0.63 -0.62 -2.62
C GLU A 57 0.44 0.48 -1.54
N ALA A 58 1.31 0.51 -0.55
CA ALA A 58 1.22 1.42 0.59
C ALA A 58 1.35 2.91 0.21
N GLY A 59 1.91 3.22 -0.96
CA GLY A 59 1.94 4.56 -1.54
C GLY A 59 0.55 5.12 -1.82
N GLN A 60 -0.41 4.26 -2.15
CA GLN A 60 -1.80 4.63 -2.46
C GLN A 60 -2.72 4.63 -1.22
N ALA A 61 -2.23 4.18 -0.09
CA ALA A 61 -3.04 4.05 1.13
C ALA A 61 -2.91 5.27 2.03
N SER A 62 -4.04 5.89 2.35
CA SER A 62 -4.09 6.92 3.40
C SER A 62 -3.89 6.28 4.77
N PRO A 63 -3.14 6.93 5.69
CA PRO A 63 -2.81 6.36 7.00
C PRO A 63 -4.00 5.89 7.81
N HIS A 64 -5.11 6.64 7.79
CA HIS A 64 -6.31 6.33 8.57
C HIS A 64 -6.95 4.99 8.19
N MET A 65 -6.78 4.51 6.96
CA MET A 65 -7.35 3.24 6.49
C MET A 65 -6.71 2.02 7.16
N LEU A 66 -5.50 2.17 7.67
CA LEU A 66 -4.70 1.05 8.18
C LEU A 66 -4.37 1.13 9.67
N VAL A 67 -4.72 2.23 10.34
CA VAL A 67 -4.49 2.39 11.79
C VAL A 67 -5.02 1.19 12.59
N GLY A 68 -6.25 0.76 12.28
CA GLY A 68 -6.88 -0.37 12.97
C GLY A 68 -6.18 -1.71 12.72
N ALA A 69 -5.64 -1.93 11.52
CA ALA A 69 -4.90 -3.14 11.20
C ALA A 69 -3.50 -3.11 11.83
N LEU A 70 -2.80 -1.98 11.77
CA LEU A 70 -1.49 -1.78 12.38
C LEU A 70 -1.53 -1.93 13.90
N PHE A 71 -2.56 -1.40 14.55
CA PHE A 71 -2.76 -1.56 16.00
C PHE A 71 -2.81 -3.04 16.42
N ARG A 72 -3.38 -3.89 15.58
CA ARG A 72 -3.56 -5.31 15.86
C ARG A 72 -2.35 -6.17 15.47
N ALA A 73 -1.42 -5.64 14.72
CA ALA A 73 -0.26 -6.38 14.24
C ALA A 73 0.94 -6.23 15.19
N GLN A 74 1.70 -7.31 15.35
CA GLN A 74 2.98 -7.29 16.08
C GLN A 74 4.10 -6.73 15.22
N LYS A 75 4.03 -6.98 13.92
CA LYS A 75 5.02 -6.52 12.92
C LYS A 75 4.29 -6.07 11.66
N ALA A 76 4.84 -5.04 11.01
CA ALA A 76 4.37 -4.57 9.71
C ALA A 76 5.53 -4.57 8.70
N ILE A 77 5.24 -5.08 7.52
CA ILE A 77 6.08 -4.93 6.33
C ILE A 77 5.31 -4.05 5.36
N VAL A 78 5.84 -2.89 5.10
CA VAL A 78 5.20 -1.89 4.24
C VAL A 78 5.92 -1.88 2.90
N VAL A 79 5.18 -2.16 1.83
CA VAL A 79 5.67 -2.23 0.46
C VAL A 79 4.85 -1.31 -0.40
N GLY A 80 5.49 -0.43 -1.13
CA GLY A 80 4.84 0.52 -2.02
C GLY A 80 5.85 1.36 -2.76
N ASP A 81 5.35 2.16 -3.66
CA ASP A 81 6.15 3.06 -4.47
C ASP A 81 5.63 4.50 -4.26
N PRO A 82 6.42 5.36 -3.61
CA PRO A 82 6.00 6.74 -3.36
C PRO A 82 5.97 7.61 -4.62
N LYS A 83 6.48 7.11 -5.76
CA LYS A 83 6.49 7.81 -7.05
C LYS A 83 5.31 7.43 -7.95
N GLN A 84 4.49 6.48 -7.52
CA GLN A 84 3.26 6.12 -8.22
C GLN A 84 2.09 7.00 -7.75
N ILE A 85 0.87 6.49 -7.85
CA ILE A 85 -0.35 7.23 -7.55
C ILE A 85 -0.41 7.57 -6.05
N GLU A 86 -0.66 8.82 -5.74
CA GLU A 86 -0.90 9.29 -4.38
C GLU A 86 -2.25 8.80 -3.81
N PRO A 87 -2.41 8.78 -2.48
CA PRO A 87 -3.68 8.42 -1.87
C PRO A 87 -4.83 9.31 -2.32
N VAL A 88 -5.94 8.71 -2.75
CA VAL A 88 -7.14 9.47 -3.11
C VAL A 88 -7.81 10.00 -1.85
N GLN A 89 -7.81 11.31 -1.66
CA GLN A 89 -8.48 11.98 -0.56
C GLN A 89 -9.95 12.22 -0.90
N THR A 90 -10.84 11.55 -0.18
CA THR A 90 -12.30 11.71 -0.33
C THR A 90 -12.89 12.75 0.60
N VAL A 91 -12.15 13.15 1.65
CA VAL A 91 -12.60 14.13 2.63
C VAL A 91 -12.06 15.50 2.29
N GLN A 92 -12.94 16.51 2.24
CA GLN A 92 -12.54 17.89 1.98
C GLN A 92 -11.63 18.42 3.08
N ASP A 93 -10.58 19.13 2.72
CA ASP A 93 -9.57 19.69 3.62
C ASP A 93 -10.17 20.51 4.77
N LEU A 94 -11.23 21.28 4.48
CA LEU A 94 -11.99 22.07 5.47
C LEU A 94 -12.55 21.25 6.63
N PHE A 95 -12.97 20.01 6.38
CA PHE A 95 -13.44 19.11 7.45
C PHE A 95 -12.28 18.59 8.27
N VAL A 96 -11.20 18.24 7.63
CA VAL A 96 -9.98 17.73 8.28
C VAL A 96 -9.38 18.80 9.19
N GLU A 97 -9.34 20.06 8.76
CA GLU A 97 -8.86 21.21 9.56
C GLU A 97 -9.75 21.49 10.78
N ARG A 98 -11.06 21.36 10.65
CA ARG A 98 -12.01 21.65 11.74
C ARG A 98 -12.05 20.59 12.82
N ILE A 99 -11.85 19.32 12.49
CA ILE A 99 -12.01 18.20 13.44
C ILE A 99 -10.75 17.96 14.25
N GLY A 100 -9.61 18.28 13.72
CA GLY A 100 -8.39 17.90 14.36
C GLY A 100 -7.61 19.06 14.90
N GLY A 101 -7.43 19.15 16.17
CA GLY A 101 -6.56 20.12 16.83
C GLY A 101 -5.11 20.11 16.30
N GLU A 102 -4.28 21.03 16.76
CA GLU A 102 -2.91 21.27 16.30
C GLU A 102 -1.98 20.03 16.25
N GLY A 103 -2.24 19.03 17.11
CA GLY A 103 -1.40 17.83 17.21
C GLY A 103 -1.52 16.85 16.03
N ILE A 104 -2.61 16.91 15.28
CA ILE A 104 -2.86 15.97 14.16
C ILE A 104 -2.46 16.57 12.80
N GLY A 105 -2.15 17.86 12.73
CA GLY A 105 -1.84 18.59 11.49
C GLY A 105 -0.80 17.90 10.60
N LYS A 106 0.28 17.41 11.19
CA LYS A 106 1.36 16.72 10.46
C LYS A 106 0.97 15.38 9.81
N TYR A 107 -0.14 14.77 10.23
CA TYR A 107 -0.65 13.50 9.66
C TYR A 107 -1.77 13.70 8.64
N ARG A 108 -1.99 14.93 8.18
CA ARG A 108 -3.10 15.32 7.31
C ARG A 108 -2.69 15.80 5.94
N SER A 109 -1.41 15.78 5.62
CA SER A 109 -0.96 16.13 4.28
C SER A 109 -1.65 15.22 3.26
N LYS A 110 -2.11 15.79 2.15
CA LYS A 110 -2.64 15.04 1.02
C LYS A 110 -1.62 14.06 0.46
N GLU A 111 -0.36 14.41 0.59
CA GLU A 111 0.78 13.63 0.12
C GLU A 111 1.17 12.50 1.08
N LEU A 112 0.56 12.46 2.29
CA LEU A 112 0.92 11.50 3.30
C LEU A 112 0.30 10.12 3.01
N SER A 113 1.14 9.19 2.67
CA SER A 113 0.79 7.77 2.49
C SER A 113 1.31 6.92 3.67
N VAL A 114 0.82 5.69 3.76
CA VAL A 114 1.35 4.68 4.68
C VAL A 114 2.82 4.40 4.37
N GLN A 115 3.21 4.42 3.09
CA GLN A 115 4.61 4.26 2.67
C GLN A 115 5.50 5.39 3.21
N SER A 116 5.09 6.64 3.02
CA SER A 116 5.89 7.78 3.49
C SER A 116 6.03 7.81 5.02
N LEU A 117 5.01 7.38 5.76
CA LEU A 117 5.11 7.21 7.21
C LEU A 117 6.08 6.10 7.61
N ALA A 118 6.06 4.97 6.92
CA ALA A 118 6.97 3.86 7.18
C ALA A 118 8.41 4.26 6.87
N ASP A 119 8.64 4.95 5.75
CA ASP A 119 9.95 5.47 5.37
C ASP A 119 10.51 6.44 6.42
N ALA A 120 9.66 7.35 6.92
CA ALA A 120 10.06 8.30 7.97
C ALA A 120 10.42 7.63 9.31
N GLN A 121 9.93 6.44 9.59
CA GLN A 121 10.26 5.67 10.79
C GLN A 121 11.49 4.76 10.61
N ASN A 122 11.98 4.58 9.38
CA ASN A 122 13.10 3.69 9.12
C ASN A 122 14.44 4.42 9.37
N PRO A 123 15.23 4.03 10.40
CA PRO A 123 16.50 4.67 10.71
C PRO A 123 17.61 4.38 9.70
N PHE A 124 17.42 3.38 8.83
CA PHE A 124 18.39 2.96 7.82
C PHE A 124 18.04 3.47 6.42
N ALA A 125 17.16 4.45 6.32
CA ALA A 125 16.77 5.06 5.06
C ALA A 125 17.87 5.95 4.48
N GLY A 126 17.73 6.30 3.21
CA GLY A 126 18.62 7.16 2.48
C GLY A 126 17.92 8.34 1.82
N ILE A 127 18.68 9.36 1.43
CA ILE A 127 18.19 10.49 0.66
C ILE A 127 18.37 10.20 -0.83
N ILE A 128 17.29 10.30 -1.60
CA ILE A 128 17.30 10.22 -3.07
C ILE A 128 16.99 11.61 -3.61
N LYS A 129 17.82 12.09 -4.53
CA LYS A 129 17.57 13.35 -5.24
C LYS A 129 16.62 13.12 -6.40
N ASN A 130 15.56 13.91 -6.44
CA ASN A 130 14.59 13.91 -7.52
C ASN A 130 15.10 14.75 -8.71
N LEU A 131 14.48 14.58 -9.87
CA LEU A 131 14.83 15.34 -11.09
C LEU A 131 14.60 16.87 -10.93
N ASP A 132 13.66 17.27 -10.10
CA ASP A 132 13.36 18.68 -9.78
C ASP A 132 14.34 19.30 -8.77
N GLY A 133 15.35 18.53 -8.33
CA GLY A 133 16.33 18.93 -7.34
C GLY A 133 15.86 18.79 -5.89
N SER A 134 14.62 18.39 -5.63
CA SER A 134 14.14 18.07 -4.29
C SER A 134 14.78 16.77 -3.77
N GLU A 135 14.75 16.60 -2.45
CA GLU A 135 15.28 15.42 -1.78
C GLU A 135 14.13 14.64 -1.14
N SER A 136 14.11 13.32 -1.35
CA SER A 136 13.14 12.42 -0.73
C SER A 136 13.86 11.43 0.18
N TRP A 137 13.33 11.26 1.40
CA TRP A 137 13.77 10.23 2.32
C TRP A 137 13.08 8.92 1.95
N VAL A 138 13.84 7.87 1.63
CA VAL A 138 13.34 6.57 1.19
C VAL A 138 13.90 5.47 2.10
N GLY A 139 13.03 4.59 2.60
CA GLY A 139 13.37 3.57 3.57
C GLY A 139 14.33 2.52 3.01
N CYS A 140 13.83 1.57 2.24
CA CYS A 140 14.64 0.49 1.66
C CYS A 140 14.28 0.32 0.18
N PRO A 141 14.91 1.06 -0.74
CA PRO A 141 14.56 1.01 -2.15
C PRO A 141 14.91 -0.34 -2.78
N LEU A 142 13.95 -0.93 -3.49
CA LEU A 142 14.17 -2.10 -4.33
C LEU A 142 14.63 -1.65 -5.71
N VAL A 143 15.92 -1.68 -5.95
CA VAL A 143 16.55 -1.14 -7.18
C VAL A 143 16.48 -2.07 -8.39
N ILE A 144 16.17 -3.35 -8.21
CA ILE A 144 16.15 -4.32 -9.29
C ILE A 144 14.74 -4.40 -9.88
N HIS A 145 14.62 -3.97 -11.14
CA HIS A 145 13.39 -4.07 -11.91
C HIS A 145 13.35 -5.36 -12.73
N ARG A 146 12.21 -6.08 -12.70
CA ARG A 146 12.00 -7.35 -13.40
C ARG A 146 10.67 -7.46 -14.14
N ARG A 147 9.96 -6.33 -14.36
CA ARG A 147 8.63 -6.35 -14.96
C ARG A 147 8.60 -5.85 -16.39
N CYS A 148 9.17 -4.68 -16.64
CA CYS A 148 9.10 -4.03 -17.94
C CYS A 148 10.39 -4.18 -18.72
N LYS A 149 10.26 -4.41 -20.04
CA LYS A 149 11.35 -4.39 -21.00
C LYS A 149 11.59 -2.95 -21.47
N ASP A 150 12.71 -2.74 -22.15
CA ASP A 150 12.95 -1.51 -22.88
C ASP A 150 12.02 -1.41 -24.12
N PRO A 151 11.63 -0.20 -24.52
CA PRO A 151 12.02 1.12 -24.00
C PRO A 151 11.23 1.57 -22.77
N MET A 152 10.18 0.85 -22.35
CA MET A 152 9.29 1.24 -21.27
C MET A 152 10.02 1.37 -19.92
N PHE A 153 10.95 0.44 -19.64
CA PHE A 153 11.77 0.52 -18.43
C PHE A 153 12.63 1.78 -18.42
N THR A 154 13.37 2.04 -19.50
CA THR A 154 14.27 3.20 -19.58
C THR A 154 13.50 4.51 -19.40
N VAL A 155 12.36 4.67 -20.08
CA VAL A 155 11.54 5.89 -19.96
C VAL A 155 11.05 6.07 -18.51
N ALA A 156 10.50 5.03 -17.88
CA ALA A 156 10.02 5.10 -16.51
C ALA A 156 11.15 5.37 -15.52
N ASN A 157 12.30 4.73 -15.70
CA ASN A 157 13.46 4.89 -14.84
C ASN A 157 14.02 6.32 -14.87
N GLU A 158 14.16 6.90 -16.05
CA GLU A 158 14.64 8.27 -16.21
C GLU A 158 13.64 9.30 -15.65
N LEU A 159 12.35 9.15 -15.96
CA LEU A 159 11.35 10.13 -15.57
C LEU A 159 11.00 10.10 -14.07
N SER A 160 10.94 8.92 -13.46
CA SER A 160 10.44 8.79 -12.09
C SER A 160 11.50 8.45 -11.06
N TYR A 161 12.57 7.79 -11.47
CA TYR A 161 13.58 7.25 -10.56
C TYR A 161 15.01 7.78 -10.82
N GLY A 162 15.16 8.77 -11.70
CA GLY A 162 16.45 9.42 -11.98
C GLY A 162 17.54 8.46 -12.44
N GLY A 163 17.17 7.39 -13.17
CA GLY A 163 18.12 6.38 -13.64
C GLY A 163 18.59 5.39 -12.57
N PHE A 164 18.03 5.42 -11.36
CA PHE A 164 18.54 4.66 -10.22
C PHE A 164 18.26 3.16 -10.28
N MET A 165 17.25 2.71 -11.03
CA MET A 165 16.88 1.30 -11.11
C MET A 165 17.72 0.52 -12.12
N ILE A 166 17.90 -0.77 -11.83
CA ILE A 166 18.67 -1.70 -12.68
C ILE A 166 17.69 -2.68 -13.34
N ASN A 167 17.66 -2.69 -14.68
CA ASN A 167 16.86 -3.67 -15.41
C ASN A 167 17.47 -5.07 -15.34
N LYS A 168 16.70 -6.01 -14.83
CA LYS A 168 16.98 -7.46 -14.82
C LYS A 168 15.78 -8.26 -15.33
N THR A 169 14.99 -7.65 -16.21
CA THR A 169 13.88 -8.33 -16.87
C THR A 169 14.45 -9.38 -17.83
N ILE A 170 13.96 -10.60 -17.71
CA ILE A 170 14.37 -11.69 -18.61
C ILE A 170 13.57 -11.55 -19.91
N ASP A 171 14.27 -11.54 -21.03
CA ASP A 171 13.60 -11.65 -22.32
C ASP A 171 12.94 -13.02 -22.44
N SER A 172 11.63 -13.05 -22.34
CA SER A 172 10.86 -14.19 -22.81
C SER A 172 10.55 -13.95 -24.27
N ASP A 173 10.94 -14.88 -25.12
CA ASP A 173 10.38 -14.99 -26.48
C ASP A 173 8.91 -15.40 -26.34
N ASP A 174 8.06 -14.43 -26.01
CA ASP A 174 6.63 -14.69 -25.88
C ASP A 174 6.02 -14.67 -27.29
N PRO A 175 5.59 -15.83 -27.83
CA PRO A 175 5.02 -15.90 -29.17
C PRO A 175 3.66 -15.22 -29.30
N ILE A 176 3.12 -14.69 -28.19
CA ILE A 176 1.76 -14.12 -28.11
C ILE A 176 1.76 -12.59 -28.27
N ASP A 177 2.90 -11.95 -28.34
CA ASP A 177 2.95 -10.50 -28.56
C ASP A 177 2.61 -10.17 -30.04
N PRO A 178 1.38 -9.70 -30.34
CA PRO A 178 0.99 -9.33 -31.70
C PRO A 178 1.71 -8.08 -32.19
N CYS A 179 2.30 -7.31 -31.28
CA CYS A 179 3.05 -6.08 -31.56
C CYS A 179 4.53 -6.33 -31.31
N LYS A 180 5.26 -6.73 -32.34
CA LYS A 180 6.72 -6.98 -32.24
C LYS A 180 7.53 -5.74 -31.89
N GLU A 181 6.98 -4.56 -32.08
CA GLU A 181 7.65 -3.28 -31.82
C GLU A 181 6.72 -2.32 -31.08
N SER A 182 7.27 -1.59 -30.10
CA SER A 182 6.54 -0.50 -29.45
C SER A 182 6.34 0.64 -30.43
N CYS A 183 5.09 1.08 -30.63
CA CYS A 183 4.77 2.18 -31.53
C CYS A 183 3.76 3.14 -30.89
N TRP A 184 3.80 4.40 -31.32
CA TRP A 184 2.78 5.38 -31.04
C TRP A 184 1.75 5.36 -32.16
N ILE A 185 0.49 5.15 -31.80
CA ILE A 185 -0.62 5.26 -32.74
C ILE A 185 -1.31 6.60 -32.47
N THR A 186 -1.17 7.53 -33.40
CA THR A 186 -1.92 8.79 -33.34
C THR A 186 -3.30 8.56 -33.93
N TYR A 187 -4.32 8.82 -33.13
CA TYR A 187 -5.72 8.73 -33.57
C TYR A 187 -6.26 10.15 -33.82
N ASP A 188 -6.80 10.37 -35.00
CA ASP A 188 -7.48 11.62 -35.35
C ASP A 188 -8.95 11.54 -34.89
N ALA A 189 -9.28 12.31 -33.84
CA ALA A 189 -10.61 12.35 -33.26
C ALA A 189 -11.70 12.89 -34.20
N SER A 190 -11.32 13.44 -35.34
CA SER A 190 -12.28 13.99 -36.33
C SER A 190 -13.16 12.93 -37.02
N HIS A 191 -12.81 11.65 -36.85
CA HIS A 191 -13.53 10.50 -37.40
C HIS A 191 -14.41 9.74 -36.41
N ILE A 192 -14.61 10.27 -35.19
CA ILE A 192 -15.57 9.67 -34.23
C ILE A 192 -16.93 10.29 -34.53
N GLU A 193 -17.71 9.65 -35.37
CA GLU A 193 -19.15 9.89 -35.42
C GLU A 193 -19.80 9.30 -34.17
N ALA A 194 -20.60 10.14 -33.46
CA ALA A 194 -21.29 9.80 -32.23
C ALA A 194 -22.51 8.92 -32.49
#